data_c311602b84f630883fc636ff162d94d8
#
_entry.id   c311602b84f630883fc636ff162d94d8
#
_cell.length_a   1.000
_cell.length_b   1.000
_cell.length_c   1.000
_cell.angle_alpha   90.00
_cell.angle_beta   90.00
_cell.angle_gamma   90.00
#
_symmetry.space_group_name_H-M   'P 1'
#
loop_
_entity.id
_entity.type
_entity.pdbx_description
1 polymer ?
#
loop_
_entity_poly.entity_id
_entity_poly.type
_entity_poly.pdbx_seq_one_letter_code
_entity_poly.pdbx_strand_id
1 'polypeptide(L)'
;MSPRPEAIAAADWWAQKLASPGRHDVGRGAEESSALANTVAALVQRQRSQAEIDAFRLALAEEIEQHVARYSWRPDDPHFGSAMRAITVDYGPDPVLADAAERAGFQLKILDLPMKTVMWINPGIVQVAGGHSTQPTVIWRAGI
;
A
#
# COMPACT_ATOMS: atom_id res chain seq x y z
N MET A 1 14.58 14.79 -7.20
CA MET A 1 14.37 13.67 -8.14
C MET A 1 12.92 13.25 -8.09
N SER A 2 12.25 13.22 -9.23
CA SER A 2 10.83 12.83 -9.27
C SER A 2 10.69 11.32 -9.15
N PRO A 3 9.70 10.84 -8.37
CA PRO A 3 9.42 9.41 -8.31
C PRO A 3 9.01 8.86 -9.66
N ARG A 4 9.41 7.60 -9.90
CA ARG A 4 9.02 6.90 -11.13
C ARG A 4 7.52 6.59 -11.13
N PRO A 5 6.91 6.36 -12.31
CA PRO A 5 5.47 6.10 -12.37
C PRO A 5 5.00 4.95 -11.50
N GLU A 6 5.81 3.91 -11.36
CA GLU A 6 5.50 2.77 -10.52
C GLU A 6 5.36 3.18 -9.05
N ALA A 7 6.25 4.05 -8.58
CA ALA A 7 6.20 4.54 -7.20
C ALA A 7 4.97 5.41 -6.97
N ILE A 8 4.62 6.25 -7.95
CA ILE A 8 3.44 7.10 -7.87
C ILE A 8 2.17 6.25 -7.81
N ALA A 9 2.05 5.27 -8.70
CA ALA A 9 0.89 4.37 -8.73
C ALA A 9 0.76 3.58 -7.44
N ALA A 10 1.87 3.09 -6.91
CA ALA A 10 1.89 2.37 -5.63
C ALA A 10 1.42 3.26 -4.48
N ALA A 11 1.95 4.48 -4.41
CA ALA A 11 1.56 5.43 -3.36
C ALA A 11 0.07 5.79 -3.46
N ASP A 12 -0.44 5.99 -4.66
CA ASP A 12 -1.86 6.27 -4.87
C ASP A 12 -2.74 5.14 -4.34
N TRP A 13 -2.35 3.90 -4.59
CA TRP A 13 -3.12 2.74 -4.11
C TRP A 13 -3.21 2.71 -2.58
N TRP A 14 -2.07 2.87 -1.90
CA TRP A 14 -2.05 2.88 -0.44
C TRP A 14 -2.82 4.07 0.13
N ALA A 15 -2.71 5.24 -0.51
CA ALA A 15 -3.43 6.43 -0.08
C ALA A 15 -4.96 6.25 -0.20
N GLN A 16 -5.42 5.56 -1.25
CA GLN A 16 -6.83 5.24 -1.39
C GLN A 16 -7.32 4.32 -0.27
N LYS A 17 -6.49 3.36 0.14
CA LYS A 17 -6.84 2.48 1.25
C LYS A 17 -6.90 3.24 2.56
N LEU A 18 -5.98 4.17 2.77
CA LEU A 18 -5.98 5.03 3.96
C LEU A 18 -7.24 5.91 4.01
N ALA A 19 -7.71 6.36 2.85
CA ALA A 19 -8.89 7.22 2.74
C ALA A 19 -10.19 6.47 3.07
N SER A 20 -10.17 5.15 3.10
CA SER A 20 -11.36 4.32 3.33
C SER A 20 -11.12 3.33 4.47
N PRO A 21 -10.84 3.82 5.69
CA PRO A 21 -10.58 2.93 6.82
C PRO A 21 -11.82 2.09 7.12
N GLY A 22 -11.59 0.83 7.53
CA GLY A 22 -12.66 -0.10 7.84
C GLY A 22 -13.36 -0.73 6.65
N ARG A 23 -12.95 -0.40 5.44
CA ARG A 23 -13.51 -0.98 4.20
C ARG A 23 -12.53 -1.89 3.49
N HIS A 24 -11.58 -2.42 4.23
CA HIS A 24 -10.59 -3.28 3.64
C HIS A 24 -11.16 -4.69 3.49
N ASP A 25 -10.88 -5.29 2.34
CA ASP A 25 -11.25 -6.66 2.10
C ASP A 25 -10.37 -7.57 2.96
N VAL A 26 -10.99 -8.28 3.89
CA VAL A 26 -10.27 -9.19 4.79
C VAL A 26 -10.48 -10.66 4.40
N GLY A 27 -10.94 -10.90 3.19
CA GLY A 27 -11.07 -12.24 2.65
C GLY A 27 -12.49 -12.77 2.68
N ARG A 28 -12.71 -13.79 1.90
CA ARG A 28 -14.02 -14.43 1.78
C ARG A 28 -14.29 -15.36 2.97
N GLY A 29 -15.54 -15.53 3.29
CA GLY A 29 -15.99 -16.42 4.33
C GLY A 29 -16.04 -15.79 5.70
N ALA A 30 -15.64 -14.55 5.80
CA ALA A 30 -15.69 -13.80 7.04
C ALA A 30 -16.62 -12.57 6.91
N GLU A 31 -17.65 -12.69 6.12
CA GLU A 31 -18.48 -11.55 5.75
C GLU A 31 -19.14 -10.87 6.94
N GLU A 32 -19.71 -11.65 7.85
CA GLU A 32 -20.30 -11.08 9.07
C GLU A 32 -19.24 -10.48 9.99
N SER A 33 -18.15 -11.22 10.17
CA SER A 33 -17.01 -10.73 10.95
C SER A 33 -16.37 -9.50 10.32
N SER A 34 -16.27 -9.50 8.98
CA SER A 34 -15.74 -8.36 8.25
C SER A 34 -16.61 -7.12 8.41
N ALA A 35 -17.93 -7.29 8.29
CA ALA A 35 -18.85 -6.17 8.44
C ALA A 35 -18.78 -5.57 9.84
N LEU A 36 -18.73 -6.43 10.86
CA LEU A 36 -18.59 -5.98 12.25
C LEU A 36 -17.25 -5.32 12.48
N ALA A 37 -16.18 -5.93 12.02
CA ALA A 37 -14.83 -5.38 12.14
C ALA A 37 -14.72 -4.02 11.45
N ASN A 38 -15.30 -3.88 10.27
CA ASN A 38 -15.31 -2.62 9.55
C ASN A 38 -16.10 -1.54 10.30
N THR A 39 -17.24 -1.92 10.88
CA THR A 39 -18.05 -1.00 11.68
C THR A 39 -17.28 -0.54 12.92
N VAL A 40 -16.64 -1.46 13.62
CA VAL A 40 -15.84 -1.13 14.80
C VAL A 40 -14.67 -0.24 14.41
N ALA A 41 -13.97 -0.58 13.32
CA ALA A 41 -12.86 0.24 12.84
C ALA A 41 -13.31 1.65 12.50
N ALA A 42 -14.45 1.80 11.85
CA ALA A 42 -14.98 3.11 11.50
C ALA A 42 -15.36 3.93 12.75
N LEU A 43 -15.81 3.27 13.82
CA LEU A 43 -16.17 3.94 15.07
C LEU A 43 -14.94 4.32 15.89
N VAL A 44 -13.91 3.49 15.88
CA VAL A 44 -12.71 3.66 16.69
C VAL A 44 -11.66 4.52 16.00
N GLN A 45 -11.52 4.38 14.69
CA GLN A 45 -10.52 5.10 13.92
C GLN A 45 -11.07 6.44 13.45
N ARG A 46 -10.31 7.48 13.76
CA ARG A 46 -10.61 8.78 13.22
C ARG A 46 -10.29 8.75 11.73
N GLN A 47 -11.26 9.16 10.91
CA GLN A 47 -11.05 9.31 9.49
C GLN A 47 -9.97 10.37 9.25
N ARG A 48 -9.00 10.05 8.38
CA ARG A 48 -7.93 10.98 8.05
C ARG A 48 -8.48 12.12 7.21
N SER A 49 -7.94 13.32 7.41
CA SER A 49 -8.31 14.47 6.59
C SER A 49 -7.73 14.30 5.18
N GLN A 50 -8.33 15.00 4.22
CA GLN A 50 -7.80 14.99 2.86
C GLN A 50 -6.35 15.51 2.81
N ALA A 51 -6.04 16.51 3.64
CA ALA A 51 -4.68 17.05 3.72
C ALA A 51 -3.69 15.99 4.20
N GLU A 52 -4.07 15.19 5.20
CA GLU A 52 -3.21 14.10 5.67
C GLU A 52 -3.03 13.02 4.61
N ILE A 53 -4.08 12.66 3.90
CA ILE A 53 -4.04 11.67 2.83
C ILE A 53 -3.14 12.15 1.70
N ASP A 54 -3.27 13.40 1.29
CA ASP A 54 -2.44 13.97 0.23
C ASP A 54 -0.97 14.06 0.64
N ALA A 55 -0.71 14.46 1.88
CA ALA A 55 0.65 14.51 2.41
C ALA A 55 1.27 13.11 2.47
N PHE A 56 0.49 12.13 2.88
CA PHE A 56 0.91 10.73 2.92
C PHE A 56 1.26 10.22 1.52
N ARG A 57 0.40 10.50 0.54
CA ARG A 57 0.63 10.08 -0.84
C ARG A 57 1.95 10.62 -1.39
N LEU A 58 2.19 11.91 -1.19
CA LEU A 58 3.42 12.55 -1.66
C LEU A 58 4.66 11.99 -0.96
N ALA A 59 4.61 11.89 0.36
CA ALA A 59 5.72 11.33 1.14
C ALA A 59 5.97 9.88 0.76
N LEU A 60 4.91 9.10 0.56
CA LEU A 60 5.03 7.68 0.25
C LEU A 60 5.64 7.46 -1.14
N ALA A 61 5.26 8.28 -2.12
CA ALA A 61 5.86 8.17 -3.45
C ALA A 61 7.38 8.34 -3.37
N GLU A 62 7.85 9.30 -2.57
CA GLU A 62 9.28 9.53 -2.37
C GLU A 62 9.95 8.39 -1.60
N GLU A 63 9.30 7.89 -0.55
CA GLU A 63 9.81 6.76 0.23
C GLU A 63 9.91 5.49 -0.62
N ILE A 64 8.89 5.23 -1.43
CA ILE A 64 8.91 4.09 -2.34
C ILE A 64 10.01 4.24 -3.37
N GLU A 65 10.17 5.44 -3.94
CA GLU A 65 11.24 5.70 -4.90
C GLU A 65 12.61 5.37 -4.30
N GLN A 66 12.87 5.84 -3.09
CA GLN A 66 14.13 5.55 -2.39
C GLN A 66 14.29 4.06 -2.11
N HIS A 67 13.20 3.40 -1.74
CA HIS A 67 13.22 1.98 -1.44
C HIS A 67 13.56 1.14 -2.68
N VAL A 68 12.88 1.37 -3.80
CA VAL A 68 13.11 0.59 -5.01
C VAL A 68 14.45 0.92 -5.67
N ALA A 69 14.95 2.14 -5.48
CA ALA A 69 16.24 2.56 -6.04
C ALA A 69 17.43 1.84 -5.40
N ARG A 70 17.23 1.22 -4.24
CA ARG A 70 18.29 0.45 -3.56
C ARG A 70 18.56 -0.89 -4.20
N TYR A 71 17.64 -1.37 -5.04
CA TYR A 71 17.67 -2.72 -5.58
C TYR A 71 17.72 -2.69 -7.10
N SER A 72 18.02 -3.85 -7.69
CA SER A 72 18.08 -3.97 -9.13
C SER A 72 16.77 -3.58 -9.79
N TRP A 73 16.87 -2.84 -10.89
CA TRP A 73 15.72 -2.40 -11.68
C TRP A 73 15.98 -2.76 -13.13
N ARG A 74 15.40 -3.88 -13.57
CA ARG A 74 15.67 -4.43 -14.91
C ARG A 74 14.40 -4.43 -15.75
N PRO A 75 14.22 -3.45 -16.63
CA PRO A 75 13.04 -3.44 -17.51
C PRO A 75 12.95 -4.66 -18.44
N ASP A 76 14.08 -5.27 -18.77
CA ASP A 76 14.14 -6.48 -19.59
C ASP A 76 13.84 -7.76 -18.79
N ASP A 77 13.86 -7.67 -17.46
CA ASP A 77 13.55 -8.79 -16.58
C ASP A 77 12.82 -8.25 -15.34
N PRO A 78 11.55 -7.83 -15.48
CA PRO A 78 10.86 -7.05 -14.45
C PRO A 78 10.74 -7.75 -13.09
N HIS A 79 10.66 -9.06 -13.07
CA HIS A 79 10.49 -9.78 -11.81
C HIS A 79 11.79 -10.05 -11.07
N PHE A 80 12.92 -9.73 -11.67
CA PHE A 80 14.22 -9.89 -11.01
C PHE A 80 14.28 -8.94 -9.81
N GLY A 81 14.52 -9.50 -8.63
CA GLY A 81 14.60 -8.72 -7.39
C GLY A 81 13.26 -8.26 -6.84
N SER A 82 12.14 -8.78 -7.36
CA SER A 82 10.79 -8.38 -6.97
C SER A 82 10.56 -8.45 -5.46
N ALA A 83 11.01 -9.52 -4.81
CA ALA A 83 10.83 -9.71 -3.38
C ALA A 83 11.52 -8.61 -2.55
N MET A 84 12.65 -8.12 -3.02
CA MET A 84 13.40 -7.07 -2.31
C MET A 84 12.69 -5.71 -2.39
N ARG A 85 11.90 -5.49 -3.42
CA ARG A 85 11.16 -4.25 -3.63
C ARG A 85 9.74 -4.31 -3.08
N ALA A 86 9.31 -5.46 -2.56
CA ALA A 86 7.94 -5.64 -2.07
C ALA A 86 7.69 -4.79 -0.82
N ILE A 87 6.44 -4.36 -0.69
CA ILE A 87 5.95 -3.64 0.49
C ILE A 87 4.85 -4.50 1.11
N THR A 88 4.96 -4.75 2.41
CA THR A 88 4.09 -5.71 3.09
C THR A 88 3.41 -5.07 4.29
N VAL A 89 2.10 -5.31 4.43
CA VAL A 89 1.38 -5.05 5.67
C VAL A 89 0.95 -6.41 6.21
N ASP A 90 1.51 -6.79 7.35
CA ASP A 90 1.10 -8.02 8.03
C ASP A 90 0.37 -7.66 9.31
N TYR A 91 0.97 -7.79 10.48
CA TYR A 91 0.38 -7.31 11.73
C TYR A 91 0.76 -5.86 12.02
N GLY A 92 1.64 -5.30 11.23
CA GLY A 92 2.02 -3.91 11.26
C GLY A 92 2.46 -3.45 9.90
N PRO A 93 2.58 -2.15 9.68
CA PRO A 93 2.96 -1.63 8.37
C PRO A 93 4.45 -1.82 8.11
N ASP A 94 4.78 -1.98 6.84
CA ASP A 94 6.15 -1.91 6.36
C ASP A 94 6.78 -0.58 6.80
N PRO A 95 8.09 -0.55 7.15
CA PRO A 95 8.75 0.71 7.49
C PRO A 95 8.59 1.82 6.46
N VAL A 96 8.52 1.48 5.17
CA VAL A 96 8.29 2.46 4.11
C VAL A 96 6.98 3.20 4.32
N LEU A 97 5.92 2.46 4.67
CA LEU A 97 4.61 3.05 4.94
C LEU A 97 4.61 3.86 6.24
N ALA A 98 5.22 3.32 7.28
CA ALA A 98 5.27 3.98 8.57
C ALA A 98 6.07 5.30 8.49
N ASP A 99 7.18 5.29 7.79
CA ASP A 99 8.01 6.49 7.62
C ASP A 99 7.28 7.57 6.82
N ALA A 100 6.53 7.17 5.81
CA ALA A 100 5.74 8.11 5.03
C ALA A 100 4.66 8.77 5.88
N ALA A 101 3.97 8.01 6.73
CA ALA A 101 2.97 8.55 7.64
C ALA A 101 3.59 9.52 8.63
N GLU A 102 4.74 9.17 9.19
CA GLU A 102 5.45 10.06 10.12
C GLU A 102 5.84 11.37 9.45
N ARG A 103 6.33 11.30 8.21
CA ARG A 103 6.63 12.51 7.43
C ARG A 103 5.38 13.34 7.15
N ALA A 104 4.23 12.69 7.03
CA ALA A 104 2.95 13.36 6.80
C ALA A 104 2.30 13.88 8.11
N GLY A 105 2.93 13.61 9.26
CA GLY A 105 2.51 14.16 10.53
C GLY A 105 1.59 13.28 11.37
N PHE A 106 1.51 11.98 11.07
CA PHE A 106 0.66 11.08 11.85
C PHE A 106 1.29 9.68 11.95
N GLN A 107 0.69 8.83 12.80
CA GLN A 107 1.11 7.44 12.94
C GLN A 107 0.03 6.52 12.37
N LEU A 108 0.46 5.52 11.62
CA LEU A 108 -0.44 4.47 11.14
C LEU A 108 -0.86 3.57 12.30
N LYS A 109 -2.14 3.25 12.32
CA LYS A 109 -2.71 2.30 13.25
C LYS A 109 -3.00 1.00 12.52
N ILE A 110 -3.20 -0.06 13.27
CA ILE A 110 -3.27 -1.42 12.73
C ILE A 110 -4.35 -1.60 11.67
N LEU A 111 -5.46 -0.89 11.77
CA LEU A 111 -6.56 -1.02 10.81
C LEU A 111 -6.63 0.11 9.78
N ASP A 112 -5.64 0.98 9.75
CA ASP A 112 -5.60 2.06 8.76
C ASP A 112 -5.39 1.54 7.35
N LEU A 113 -4.62 0.45 7.21
CA LEU A 113 -4.32 -0.16 5.92
C LEU A 113 -4.71 -1.64 5.95
N PRO A 114 -4.98 -2.24 4.77
CA PRO A 114 -5.42 -3.63 4.73
C PRO A 114 -4.33 -4.57 5.21
N MET A 115 -4.68 -5.42 6.17
CA MET A 115 -3.78 -6.42 6.73
C MET A 115 -3.54 -7.55 5.74
N LYS A 116 -2.41 -8.24 5.89
CA LYS A 116 -2.02 -9.40 5.09
C LYS A 116 -1.98 -9.09 3.60
N THR A 117 -1.40 -7.94 3.30
CA THR A 117 -1.28 -7.44 1.93
C THR A 117 0.19 -7.35 1.56
N VAL A 118 0.50 -7.78 0.35
CA VAL A 118 1.83 -7.60 -0.23
C VAL A 118 1.70 -6.91 -1.57
N MET A 119 2.55 -5.92 -1.81
CA MET A 119 2.62 -5.20 -3.07
C MET A 119 3.99 -5.42 -3.69
N TRP A 120 4.02 -5.82 -4.95
CA TRP A 120 5.25 -5.95 -5.72
C TRP A 120 5.35 -4.78 -6.69
N ILE A 121 6.48 -4.08 -6.64
CA ILE A 121 6.75 -2.91 -7.48
C ILE A 121 7.88 -3.29 -8.43
N ASN A 122 7.51 -3.49 -9.68
CA ASN A 122 8.43 -3.97 -10.71
C ASN A 122 8.44 -3.02 -11.90
N PRO A 123 9.51 -3.01 -12.69
CA PRO A 123 9.53 -2.19 -13.90
C PRO A 123 8.33 -2.47 -14.79
N GLY A 124 7.51 -1.45 -15.00
CA GLY A 124 6.35 -1.52 -15.88
C GLY A 124 5.11 -2.17 -15.29
N ILE A 125 5.15 -2.64 -14.05
CA ILE A 125 3.99 -3.33 -13.48
C ILE A 125 3.99 -3.24 -11.95
N VAL A 126 2.83 -2.92 -11.37
CA VAL A 126 2.62 -2.96 -9.92
C VAL A 126 1.48 -3.92 -9.64
N GLN A 127 1.70 -4.88 -8.74
CA GLN A 127 0.74 -5.92 -8.41
C GLN A 127 0.54 -6.00 -6.91
N VAL A 128 -0.65 -6.43 -6.50
CA VAL A 128 -1.01 -6.58 -5.09
C VAL A 128 -1.71 -7.91 -4.88
N ALA A 129 -1.39 -8.57 -3.78
CA ALA A 129 -2.16 -9.72 -3.30
C ALA A 129 -2.47 -9.50 -1.83
N GLY A 130 -3.64 -9.93 -1.38
CA GLY A 130 -4.03 -9.71 0.00
C GLY A 130 -5.10 -10.66 0.50
N GLY A 131 -5.27 -10.69 1.82
CA GLY A 131 -6.20 -11.56 2.47
C GLY A 131 -5.83 -13.02 2.25
N HIS A 132 -6.79 -13.79 1.80
CA HIS A 132 -6.60 -15.22 1.50
C HIS A 132 -6.31 -15.48 0.02
N SER A 133 -6.27 -14.43 -0.78
CA SER A 133 -5.99 -14.56 -2.20
C SER A 133 -4.51 -14.76 -2.45
N THR A 134 -4.16 -15.77 -3.21
CA THR A 134 -2.79 -16.00 -3.67
C THR A 134 -2.55 -15.45 -5.06
N GLN A 135 -3.61 -14.95 -5.71
CA GLN A 135 -3.53 -14.42 -7.07
C GLN A 135 -3.24 -12.92 -7.04
N PRO A 136 -2.10 -12.48 -7.58
CA PRO A 136 -1.82 -11.05 -7.67
C PRO A 136 -2.80 -10.34 -8.60
N THR A 137 -3.19 -9.13 -8.20
CA THR A 137 -3.99 -8.24 -9.04
C THR A 137 -3.09 -7.12 -9.54
N VAL A 138 -3.13 -6.87 -10.85
CA VAL A 138 -2.40 -5.75 -11.44
C VAL A 138 -3.15 -4.46 -11.13
N ILE A 139 -2.49 -3.53 -10.46
CA ILE A 139 -3.09 -2.23 -10.14
C ILE A 139 -2.56 -1.13 -11.06
N TRP A 140 -1.46 -1.36 -11.72
CA TRP A 140 -0.89 -0.42 -12.68
C TRP A 140 0.01 -1.15 -13.66
N ARG A 141 -0.01 -0.74 -14.91
CA ARG A 141 0.83 -1.30 -15.96
C ARG A 141 1.21 -0.20 -16.95
N ALA A 142 2.49 -0.17 -17.32
CA ALA A 142 2.98 0.80 -18.28
C ALA A 142 2.46 0.50 -19.69
N GLY A 143 2.28 1.53 -20.49
CA GLY A 143 1.94 1.38 -21.90
C GLY A 143 0.48 1.09 -22.20
N ILE A 144 -0.40 1.28 -21.24
CA ILE A 144 -1.84 1.07 -21.43
C ILE A 144 -2.59 2.38 -21.33
#